data_5fa299170c0f3a89146623080a0d5378
#
_entry.id   5fa299170c0f3a89146623080a0d5378
#
_cell.length_a   1.000
_cell.length_b   1.000
_cell.length_c   1.000
_cell.angle_alpha   90.00
_cell.angle_beta   90.00
_cell.angle_gamma   90.00
#
_symmetry.space_group_name_H-M   'P 1'
#
loop_
_entity.id
_entity.type
_entity.pdbx_description
1 polymer ?
#
loop_
_entity_poly.entity_id
_entity_poly.type
_entity_poly.pdbx_seq_one_letter_code
_entity_poly.pdbx_strand_id
1 'polypeptide(L)'
;ANSVVCYCLDITAIDPVRMGLLFERFISHERAEPPDIDLDIAHERREEVIQHVYARYGRSHAAMVANVIRYRTRSAVRDVGKALGLPETALDRLAKVADHDEGPSGETLRRADLDPSLQGHHHLLELSGALLDTPRHLSIHPGGFLLGHEPVHDLVPIENATMADRTVIQWDKE
;
A
#
# COMPACT_ATOMS: atom_id res chain seq x y z
N ALA A 1 -12.28 2.95 20.58
CA ALA A 1 -13.63 2.60 21.04
C ALA A 1 -13.93 3.13 22.45
N ASN A 2 -12.93 3.30 23.32
CA ASN A 2 -13.16 3.65 24.72
C ASN A 2 -13.10 5.16 25.01
N SER A 3 -13.12 6.01 24.02
CA SER A 3 -13.02 7.46 24.19
C SER A 3 -14.39 8.09 24.40
N VAL A 4 -14.56 8.80 25.53
CA VAL A 4 -15.77 9.59 25.82
C VAL A 4 -15.95 10.71 24.78
N VAL A 5 -14.84 11.33 24.34
CA VAL A 5 -14.88 12.38 23.33
C VAL A 5 -15.40 11.85 22.00
N CYS A 6 -14.92 10.69 21.56
CA CYS A 6 -15.41 10.05 20.32
C CYS A 6 -16.90 9.68 20.42
N TYR A 7 -17.37 9.27 21.59
CA TYR A 7 -18.79 9.01 21.82
C TYR A 7 -19.62 10.29 21.75
N CYS A 8 -19.17 11.37 22.42
CA CYS A 8 -19.88 12.66 22.40
C CYS A 8 -19.91 13.32 21.01
N LEU A 9 -18.96 12.98 20.14
CA LEU A 9 -18.88 13.45 18.74
C LEU A 9 -19.54 12.51 17.73
N ASP A 10 -20.26 11.48 18.20
CA ASP A 10 -20.90 10.45 17.35
C ASP A 10 -19.91 9.69 16.43
N ILE A 11 -18.63 9.66 16.78
CA ILE A 11 -17.60 8.88 16.05
C ILE A 11 -17.71 7.39 16.39
N THR A 12 -18.11 7.07 17.62
CA THR A 12 -18.37 5.68 18.06
C THR A 12 -19.72 5.58 18.72
N ALA A 13 -20.43 4.48 18.51
CA ALA A 13 -21.70 4.17 19.15
C ALA A 13 -21.56 3.59 20.56
N ILE A 14 -20.31 3.36 21.04
CA ILE A 14 -20.04 2.74 22.33
C ILE A 14 -19.94 3.83 23.39
N ASP A 15 -20.88 3.83 24.35
CA ASP A 15 -20.84 4.68 25.54
C ASP A 15 -19.88 4.08 26.58
N PRO A 16 -18.67 4.65 26.76
CA PRO A 16 -17.67 4.06 27.65
C PRO A 16 -18.05 4.22 29.13
N VAL A 17 -18.83 5.22 29.48
CA VAL A 17 -19.28 5.45 30.89
C VAL A 17 -20.35 4.43 31.25
N ARG A 18 -21.37 4.28 30.43
CA ARG A 18 -22.46 3.31 30.64
C ARG A 18 -21.95 1.87 30.65
N MET A 19 -20.94 1.56 29.87
CA MET A 19 -20.35 0.22 29.76
C MET A 19 -19.23 -0.01 30.79
N GLY A 20 -18.87 0.99 31.62
CA GLY A 20 -17.81 0.86 32.62
C GLY A 20 -16.43 0.60 32.01
N LEU A 21 -16.14 1.12 30.83
CA LEU A 21 -14.88 0.91 30.16
C LEU A 21 -13.79 1.80 30.73
N LEU A 22 -12.56 1.27 30.80
CA LEU A 22 -11.38 2.03 31.22
C LEU A 22 -10.95 2.97 30.09
N PHE A 23 -11.20 4.26 30.23
CA PHE A 23 -10.84 5.29 29.25
C PHE A 23 -9.71 6.23 29.70
N GLU A 24 -9.35 6.22 30.98
CA GLU A 24 -8.27 7.04 31.55
C GLU A 24 -6.88 6.78 30.92
N ARG A 25 -6.70 5.64 30.28
CA ARG A 25 -5.44 5.27 29.60
C ARG A 25 -5.08 6.17 28.42
N PHE A 26 -6.04 6.91 27.89
CA PHE A 26 -5.90 7.65 26.63
C PHE A 26 -5.74 9.15 26.81
N ILE A 27 -6.05 9.69 27.99
CA ILE A 27 -5.96 11.12 28.26
C ILE A 27 -5.33 11.32 29.65
N SER A 28 -4.15 11.89 29.69
CA SER A 28 -3.56 12.43 30.92
C SER A 28 -3.05 13.85 30.63
N HIS A 29 -3.08 14.72 31.64
CA HIS A 29 -2.50 16.07 31.56
C HIS A 29 -0.98 16.05 31.28
N GLU A 30 -0.33 14.94 31.57
CA GLU A 30 1.11 14.74 31.39
C GLU A 30 1.47 14.28 29.97
N ARG A 31 0.49 13.90 29.15
CA ARG A 31 0.75 13.42 27.78
C ARG A 31 0.90 14.62 26.86
N ALA A 32 2.13 14.88 26.41
CA ALA A 32 2.47 15.95 25.46
C ALA A 32 2.04 15.65 24.02
N GLU A 33 1.74 14.37 23.70
CA GLU A 33 1.38 13.92 22.37
C GLU A 33 -0.14 13.83 22.19
N PRO A 34 -0.69 14.19 21.02
CA PRO A 34 -2.09 13.98 20.71
C PRO A 34 -2.45 12.48 20.75
N PRO A 35 -3.72 12.13 21.02
CA PRO A 35 -4.15 10.74 21.03
C PRO A 35 -4.08 10.16 19.60
N ASP A 36 -3.67 8.90 19.51
CA ASP A 36 -3.78 8.11 18.30
C ASP A 36 -5.23 7.63 18.14
N ILE A 37 -5.86 7.95 17.02
CA ILE A 37 -7.27 7.65 16.75
C ILE A 37 -7.39 6.91 15.44
N ASP A 38 -7.78 5.65 15.52
CA ASP A 38 -8.14 4.83 14.36
C ASP A 38 -9.59 5.12 13.94
N LEU A 39 -9.76 5.52 12.68
CA LEU A 39 -11.06 5.75 12.06
C LEU A 39 -11.29 4.80 10.90
N ASP A 40 -12.34 3.98 10.99
CA ASP A 40 -12.82 3.17 9.89
C ASP A 40 -13.75 3.98 8.99
N ILE A 41 -13.40 4.09 7.72
CA ILE A 41 -14.16 4.82 6.72
C ILE A 41 -14.70 3.84 5.69
N ALA A 42 -16.01 3.93 5.38
CA ALA A 42 -16.64 3.14 4.34
C ALA A 42 -15.88 3.30 3.01
N HIS A 43 -15.53 2.17 2.38
CA HIS A 43 -14.69 2.15 1.18
C HIS A 43 -15.24 3.05 0.07
N GLU A 44 -16.54 3.02 -0.15
CA GLU A 44 -17.24 3.78 -1.19
C GLU A 44 -17.17 5.30 -0.95
N ARG A 45 -17.03 5.72 0.32
CA ARG A 45 -16.99 7.13 0.69
C ARG A 45 -15.59 7.66 1.00
N ARG A 46 -14.55 6.85 0.85
CA ARG A 46 -13.17 7.25 1.11
C ARG A 46 -12.77 8.48 0.28
N GLU A 47 -13.16 8.52 -0.98
CA GLU A 47 -12.83 9.64 -1.87
C GLU A 47 -13.41 10.97 -1.38
N GLU A 48 -14.61 10.97 -0.83
CA GLU A 48 -15.24 12.18 -0.27
C GLU A 48 -14.37 12.75 0.87
N VAL A 49 -13.84 11.89 1.74
CA VAL A 49 -12.98 12.32 2.85
C VAL A 49 -11.65 12.88 2.33
N ILE A 50 -11.02 12.20 1.38
CA ILE A 50 -9.76 12.66 0.76
C ILE A 50 -9.95 14.05 0.15
N GLN A 51 -10.98 14.25 -0.66
CA GLN A 51 -11.25 15.54 -1.32
C GLN A 51 -11.66 16.62 -0.31
N HIS A 52 -12.38 16.25 0.75
CA HIS A 52 -12.69 17.19 1.84
C HIS A 52 -11.42 17.70 2.52
N VAL A 53 -10.46 16.84 2.80
CA VAL A 53 -9.18 17.22 3.42
C VAL A 53 -8.37 18.13 2.48
N TYR A 54 -8.28 17.81 1.20
CA TYR A 54 -7.63 18.68 0.22
C TYR A 54 -8.32 20.04 0.07
N ALA A 55 -9.64 20.08 0.08
CA ALA A 55 -10.40 21.32 0.01
C ALA A 55 -10.18 22.21 1.24
N ARG A 56 -10.03 21.59 2.42
CA ARG A 56 -9.88 22.29 3.70
C ARG A 56 -8.44 22.77 3.96
N TYR A 57 -7.44 21.97 3.65
CA TYR A 57 -6.05 22.23 4.02
C TYR A 57 -5.14 22.54 2.84
N GLY A 58 -5.59 22.27 1.62
CA GLY A 58 -4.83 22.49 0.39
C GLY A 58 -3.78 21.40 0.15
N ARG A 59 -3.28 21.36 -1.09
CA ARG A 59 -2.29 20.37 -1.54
C ARG A 59 -0.88 20.63 -1.01
N SER A 60 -0.63 21.79 -0.44
CA SER A 60 0.63 22.10 0.22
C SER A 60 0.76 21.44 1.59
N HIS A 61 -0.36 21.20 2.28
CA HIS A 61 -0.39 20.66 3.64
C HIS A 61 -0.93 19.23 3.72
N ALA A 62 -1.44 18.69 2.62
CA ALA A 62 -2.04 17.38 2.58
C ALA A 62 -1.50 16.56 1.40
N ALA A 63 -1.13 15.31 1.63
CA ALA A 63 -0.64 14.41 0.59
C ALA A 63 -0.94 12.95 0.93
N MET A 64 -1.14 12.14 -0.12
CA MET A 64 -1.18 10.68 0.02
C MET A 64 0.20 10.14 0.32
N VAL A 65 0.27 9.04 1.06
CA VAL A 65 1.52 8.36 1.34
C VAL A 65 1.82 7.34 0.25
N ALA A 66 3.06 7.28 -0.19
CA ALA A 66 3.52 6.28 -1.15
C ALA A 66 3.63 4.90 -0.49
N ASN A 67 3.61 3.88 -1.36
CA ASN A 67 3.93 2.51 -1.01
C ASN A 67 4.86 1.94 -2.09
N VAL A 68 6.00 1.40 -1.68
CA VAL A 68 6.95 0.77 -2.61
C VAL A 68 6.48 -0.64 -2.92
N ILE A 69 5.95 -0.82 -4.13
CA ILE A 69 5.59 -2.16 -4.61
C ILE A 69 6.87 -2.86 -5.07
N ARG A 70 7.15 -4.01 -4.45
CA ARG A 70 8.28 -4.87 -4.79
C ARG A 70 7.87 -5.98 -5.74
N TYR A 71 8.83 -6.48 -6.51
CA TYR A 71 8.61 -7.65 -7.32
C TYR A 71 8.32 -8.89 -6.46
N ARG A 72 7.22 -9.55 -6.78
CA ARG A 72 6.87 -10.89 -6.30
C ARG A 72 6.90 -11.84 -7.49
N THR A 73 6.93 -13.13 -7.25
CA THR A 73 7.11 -14.17 -8.28
C THR A 73 6.24 -13.93 -9.52
N ARG A 74 4.94 -13.67 -9.34
CA ARG A 74 4.00 -13.47 -10.46
C ARG A 74 4.35 -12.25 -11.33
N SER A 75 4.76 -11.15 -10.71
CA SER A 75 5.15 -9.95 -11.47
C SER A 75 6.51 -10.12 -12.14
N ALA A 76 7.46 -10.74 -11.45
CA ALA A 76 8.79 -11.00 -12.00
C ALA A 76 8.73 -11.89 -13.25
N VAL A 77 8.04 -13.04 -13.19
CA VAL A 77 7.96 -13.94 -14.36
C VAL A 77 7.21 -13.30 -15.54
N ARG A 78 6.23 -12.43 -15.29
CA ARG A 78 5.53 -11.74 -16.37
C ARG A 78 6.40 -10.70 -17.07
N ASP A 79 7.07 -9.85 -16.28
CA ASP A 79 7.85 -8.74 -16.82
C ASP A 79 9.14 -9.26 -17.49
N VAL A 80 9.85 -10.20 -16.88
CA VAL A 80 11.02 -10.87 -17.48
C VAL A 80 10.61 -11.68 -18.71
N GLY A 81 9.52 -12.45 -18.62
CA GLY A 81 9.07 -13.26 -19.76
C GLY A 81 8.67 -12.41 -20.96
N LYS A 82 8.03 -11.26 -20.74
CA LYS A 82 7.75 -10.29 -21.82
C LYS A 82 9.05 -9.76 -22.45
N ALA A 83 10.03 -9.41 -21.62
CA ALA A 83 11.34 -8.92 -22.11
C ALA A 83 12.10 -9.99 -22.91
N LEU A 84 11.94 -11.27 -22.55
CA LEU A 84 12.51 -12.41 -23.28
C LEU A 84 11.68 -12.84 -24.50
N GLY A 85 10.55 -12.20 -24.79
CA GLY A 85 9.70 -12.49 -25.94
C GLY A 85 8.84 -13.75 -25.80
N LEU A 86 8.59 -14.23 -24.58
CA LEU A 86 7.71 -15.39 -24.35
C LEU A 86 6.23 -15.03 -24.60
N PRO A 87 5.44 -15.99 -25.13
CA PRO A 87 4.02 -15.78 -25.39
C PRO A 87 3.25 -15.43 -24.12
N GLU A 88 2.34 -14.47 -24.19
CA GLU A 88 1.54 -14.00 -23.05
C GLU A 88 0.71 -15.12 -22.42
N THR A 89 0.19 -16.05 -23.24
CA THR A 89 -0.55 -17.22 -22.78
C THR A 89 0.30 -18.18 -21.93
N ALA A 90 1.59 -18.32 -22.24
CA ALA A 90 2.53 -19.10 -21.45
C ALA A 90 2.83 -18.42 -20.11
N LEU A 91 3.03 -17.09 -20.15
CA LEU A 91 3.26 -16.28 -18.95
C LEU A 91 2.05 -16.27 -18.01
N ASP A 92 0.83 -16.25 -18.53
CA ASP A 92 -0.39 -16.34 -17.75
C ASP A 92 -0.53 -17.69 -17.04
N ARG A 93 -0.23 -18.80 -17.72
CA ARG A 93 -0.20 -20.11 -17.09
C ARG A 93 0.85 -20.17 -16.00
N LEU A 94 2.05 -19.72 -16.28
CA LEU A 94 3.16 -19.70 -15.34
C LEU A 94 2.81 -18.86 -14.08
N ALA A 95 2.28 -17.67 -14.27
CA ALA A 95 1.88 -16.79 -13.17
C ALA A 95 0.74 -17.36 -12.29
N LYS A 96 -0.14 -18.21 -12.85
CA LYS A 96 -1.20 -18.88 -12.10
C LYS A 96 -0.69 -19.98 -11.19
N VAL A 97 0.35 -20.71 -11.62
CA VAL A 97 0.93 -21.83 -10.86
C VAL A 97 2.11 -21.43 -9.98
N ALA A 98 2.61 -20.22 -10.13
CA ALA A 98 3.71 -19.68 -9.34
C ALA A 98 3.23 -19.32 -7.92
N ASP A 99 3.95 -19.79 -6.94
CA ASP A 99 3.73 -19.44 -5.53
C ASP A 99 4.11 -17.96 -5.29
N HIS A 100 3.49 -17.35 -4.28
CA HIS A 100 3.62 -15.93 -4.07
C HIS A 100 5.01 -15.56 -3.54
N ASP A 101 5.55 -16.35 -2.64
CA ASP A 101 6.74 -16.03 -1.86
C ASP A 101 7.95 -16.92 -2.23
N GLU A 102 7.72 -18.07 -2.85
CA GLU A 102 8.79 -18.92 -3.37
C GLU A 102 9.12 -18.52 -4.79
N GLY A 103 10.39 -18.18 -5.07
CA GLY A 103 10.83 -17.83 -6.41
C GLY A 103 10.43 -18.88 -7.47
N PRO A 104 10.41 -18.53 -8.76
CA PRO A 104 10.06 -19.48 -9.82
C PRO A 104 11.11 -20.60 -9.89
N SER A 105 10.67 -21.83 -10.07
CA SER A 105 11.49 -23.03 -10.12
C SER A 105 11.29 -23.83 -11.40
N GLY A 106 12.16 -24.82 -11.66
CA GLY A 106 11.95 -25.76 -12.75
C GLY A 106 10.65 -26.56 -12.63
N GLU A 107 10.19 -26.81 -11.42
CA GLU A 107 8.89 -27.43 -11.17
C GLU A 107 7.73 -26.51 -11.54
N THR A 108 7.85 -25.22 -11.23
CA THR A 108 6.88 -24.20 -11.65
C THR A 108 6.73 -24.14 -13.16
N LEU A 109 7.86 -24.24 -13.90
CA LEU A 109 7.84 -24.31 -15.38
C LEU A 109 7.10 -25.57 -15.88
N ARG A 110 7.41 -26.76 -15.32
CA ARG A 110 6.74 -28.01 -15.73
C ARG A 110 5.23 -27.95 -15.51
N ARG A 111 4.80 -27.40 -14.37
CA ARG A 111 3.38 -27.19 -14.06
C ARG A 111 2.68 -26.22 -15.00
N ALA A 112 3.43 -25.35 -15.68
CA ALA A 112 2.95 -24.44 -16.71
C ALA A 112 3.09 -24.96 -18.14
N ASP A 113 3.44 -26.24 -18.34
CA ASP A 113 3.76 -26.88 -19.62
C ASP A 113 4.92 -26.20 -20.36
N LEU A 114 5.94 -25.76 -19.60
CA LEU A 114 7.17 -25.17 -20.13
C LEU A 114 8.36 -26.10 -19.85
N ASP A 115 9.24 -26.26 -20.82
CA ASP A 115 10.42 -27.11 -20.70
C ASP A 115 11.55 -26.39 -19.96
N PRO A 116 11.96 -26.84 -18.76
CA PRO A 116 13.05 -26.24 -18.00
C PRO A 116 14.42 -26.34 -18.67
N SER A 117 14.60 -27.25 -19.64
CA SER A 117 15.90 -27.46 -20.34
C SER A 117 16.18 -26.41 -21.37
N LEU A 118 15.18 -25.66 -21.86
CA LEU A 118 15.37 -24.60 -22.83
C LEU A 118 16.11 -23.41 -22.23
N GLN A 119 17.15 -22.92 -22.89
CA GLN A 119 17.97 -21.81 -22.41
C GLN A 119 17.15 -20.55 -22.07
N GLY A 120 16.16 -20.23 -22.92
CA GLY A 120 15.26 -19.07 -22.64
C GLY A 120 14.46 -19.21 -21.35
N HIS A 121 14.03 -20.45 -21.00
CA HIS A 121 13.33 -20.72 -19.76
C HIS A 121 14.28 -20.73 -18.54
N HIS A 122 15.52 -21.15 -18.74
CA HIS A 122 16.56 -21.04 -17.70
C HIS A 122 16.82 -19.55 -17.36
N HIS A 123 17.01 -18.70 -18.39
CA HIS A 123 17.16 -17.25 -18.19
C HIS A 123 15.91 -16.63 -17.51
N LEU A 124 14.71 -17.10 -17.84
CA LEU A 124 13.51 -16.65 -17.18
C LEU A 124 13.56 -16.91 -15.66
N LEU A 125 13.96 -18.12 -15.25
CA LEU A 125 14.08 -18.45 -13.82
C LEU A 125 15.13 -17.61 -13.12
N GLU A 126 16.33 -17.52 -13.71
CA GLU A 126 17.46 -16.78 -13.16
C GLU A 126 17.12 -15.28 -12.97
N LEU A 127 16.66 -14.63 -14.04
CA LEU A 127 16.38 -13.20 -14.02
C LEU A 127 15.15 -12.87 -13.17
N SER A 128 14.12 -13.72 -13.17
CA SER A 128 12.96 -13.52 -12.32
C SER A 128 13.34 -13.69 -10.84
N GLY A 129 14.20 -14.65 -10.52
CA GLY A 129 14.74 -14.82 -9.17
C GLY A 129 15.55 -13.61 -8.70
N ALA A 130 16.39 -13.07 -9.58
CA ALA A 130 17.20 -11.88 -9.28
C ALA A 130 16.37 -10.60 -9.08
N LEU A 131 15.16 -10.53 -9.64
CA LEU A 131 14.25 -9.40 -9.46
C LEU A 131 13.42 -9.44 -8.18
N LEU A 132 13.31 -10.61 -7.53
CA LEU A 132 12.49 -10.72 -6.32
C LEU A 132 12.91 -9.70 -5.26
N ASP A 133 11.91 -9.12 -4.61
CA ASP A 133 12.03 -8.10 -3.56
C ASP A 133 12.68 -6.77 -3.99
N THR A 134 13.12 -6.64 -5.25
CA THR A 134 13.56 -5.33 -5.75
C THR A 134 12.35 -4.40 -5.97
N PRO A 135 12.51 -3.07 -5.84
CA PRO A 135 11.45 -2.13 -6.14
C PRO A 135 10.96 -2.25 -7.58
N ARG A 136 9.64 -2.30 -7.78
CA ARG A 136 8.99 -2.34 -9.09
C ARG A 136 8.44 -0.98 -9.50
N HIS A 137 7.62 -0.39 -8.66
CA HIS A 137 7.06 0.95 -8.85
C HIS A 137 6.54 1.51 -7.54
N LEU A 138 6.34 2.83 -7.49
CA LEU A 138 5.61 3.47 -6.43
C LEU A 138 4.09 3.32 -6.68
N SER A 139 3.35 3.20 -5.61
CA SER A 139 1.89 3.20 -5.58
C SER A 139 1.41 4.12 -4.46
N ILE A 140 0.13 4.46 -4.46
CA ILE A 140 -0.49 5.19 -3.37
C ILE A 140 -0.99 4.19 -2.34
N HIS A 141 -0.62 4.39 -1.07
CA HIS A 141 -1.19 3.60 0.01
C HIS A 141 -2.67 3.98 0.21
N PRO A 142 -3.61 3.04 0.16
CA PRO A 142 -5.04 3.35 0.17
C PRO A 142 -5.54 4.00 1.46
N GLY A 143 -4.88 3.77 2.59
CA GLY A 143 -5.22 4.35 3.89
C GLY A 143 -4.19 5.34 4.43
N GLY A 144 -3.10 5.61 3.68
CA GLY A 144 -2.05 6.53 4.11
C GLY A 144 -2.33 7.95 3.63
N PHE A 145 -2.52 8.87 4.57
CA PHE A 145 -2.72 10.29 4.28
C PHE A 145 -1.95 11.12 5.30
N LEU A 146 -1.10 12.02 4.82
CA LEU A 146 -0.35 12.95 5.66
C LEU A 146 -1.04 14.31 5.66
N LEU A 147 -1.18 14.89 6.85
CA LEU A 147 -1.62 16.24 7.07
C LEU A 147 -0.53 16.97 7.86
N GLY A 148 0.15 17.92 7.23
CA GLY A 148 1.22 18.71 7.83
C GLY A 148 0.72 20.00 8.44
N HIS A 149 1.29 20.38 9.60
CA HIS A 149 1.14 21.72 10.16
C HIS A 149 1.85 22.75 9.27
N GLU A 150 3.09 22.42 8.87
CA GLU A 150 3.89 23.17 7.89
C GLU A 150 3.62 22.61 6.48
N PRO A 151 3.99 23.36 5.42
CA PRO A 151 3.91 22.82 4.07
C PRO A 151 4.70 21.52 3.93
N VAL A 152 4.04 20.47 3.43
CA VAL A 152 4.63 19.13 3.34
C VAL A 152 5.90 19.11 2.47
N HIS A 153 5.96 19.99 1.45
CA HIS A 153 7.13 20.11 0.57
C HIS A 153 8.38 20.69 1.24
N ASP A 154 8.26 21.29 2.42
CA ASP A 154 9.41 21.72 3.23
C ASP A 154 10.08 20.53 3.94
N LEU A 155 9.35 19.42 4.09
CA LEU A 155 9.80 18.23 4.79
C LEU A 155 10.20 17.11 3.83
N VAL A 156 9.43 16.92 2.73
CA VAL A 156 9.58 15.80 1.81
C VAL A 156 9.16 16.20 0.39
N PRO A 157 9.81 15.67 -0.67
CA PRO A 157 9.38 15.90 -2.04
C PRO A 157 7.94 15.44 -2.26
N ILE A 158 7.14 16.26 -2.94
CA ILE A 158 5.78 15.97 -3.34
C ILE A 158 5.73 15.88 -4.85
N GLU A 159 5.02 14.90 -5.37
CA GLU A 159 4.71 14.78 -6.80
C GLU A 159 3.19 14.68 -7.05
N ASN A 160 2.78 15.00 -8.25
CA ASN A 160 1.40 14.76 -8.66
C ASN A 160 1.19 13.28 -8.86
N ALA A 161 0.11 12.74 -8.28
CA ALA A 161 -0.26 11.35 -8.52
C ALA A 161 -0.75 11.14 -9.97
N THR A 162 -0.65 9.90 -10.46
CA THR A 162 -1.27 9.51 -11.74
C THR A 162 -2.80 9.68 -11.70
N MET A 163 -3.40 9.49 -10.53
CA MET A 163 -4.81 9.83 -10.31
C MET A 163 -4.95 11.34 -10.18
N ALA A 164 -5.97 11.89 -10.89
CA ALA A 164 -6.26 13.32 -10.82
C ALA A 164 -6.53 13.78 -9.38
N ASP A 165 -6.25 15.05 -9.14
CA ASP A 165 -6.57 15.73 -7.89
C ASP A 165 -5.92 15.17 -6.61
N ARG A 166 -4.76 14.51 -6.75
CA ARG A 166 -3.97 13.98 -5.63
C ARG A 166 -2.51 14.32 -5.75
N THR A 167 -1.89 14.50 -4.60
CA THR A 167 -0.44 14.62 -4.44
C THR A 167 0.08 13.44 -3.62
N VAL A 168 1.31 13.02 -3.86
CA VAL A 168 1.95 11.88 -3.20
C VAL A 168 3.30 12.29 -2.66
N ILE A 169 3.58 11.92 -1.43
CA ILE A 169 4.92 12.00 -0.87
C ILE A 169 5.70 10.73 -1.21
N GLN A 170 7.01 10.88 -1.39
CA GLN A 170 7.88 9.76 -1.78
C GLN A 170 8.39 8.93 -0.60
N TRP A 171 7.80 9.05 0.57
CA TRP A 171 8.10 8.20 1.72
C TRP A 171 7.32 6.90 1.68
N ASP A 172 7.98 5.82 2.07
CA ASP A 172 7.30 4.57 2.34
C ASP A 172 6.48 4.72 3.64
N LYS A 173 5.39 3.99 3.73
CA LYS A 173 4.51 3.98 4.90
C LYS A 173 5.17 3.38 6.16
N GLU A 174 6.26 2.61 6.01
CA GLU A 174 6.97 1.91 7.09
C GLU A 174 8.04 2.78 7.76
#